data_d9000011b06f9604dbbb8454822d0598
#
_entry.id   d9000011b06f9604dbbb8454822d0598
#
_cell.length_a   1.000
_cell.length_b   1.000
_cell.length_c   1.000
_cell.angle_alpha   90.00
_cell.angle_beta   90.00
_cell.angle_gamma   90.00
#
_symmetry.space_group_name_H-M   'P 1'
#
loop_
_entity.id
_entity.type
_entity.pdbx_description
1 polymer ?
#
loop_
_entity_poly.entity_id
_entity_poly.type
_entity_poly.pdbx_seq_one_letter_code
_entity_poly.pdbx_strand_id
1 'polypeptide(L)'
;MSSTTIDLTTRFEAAKAIARDAGALQKQRFLDRSGVGRAYDFKGHQDYLTATDGEVERLVKMRIAAAFPGDATMGEEEGGRVGDITWIIDPIDGTANFARGIPHFCISIGVVVGLTPAIGVIYNPMLDELYAAIAGGGATLNGEPMRVTNIARPEHASIEMGWSPRLPFSEHQKIIDRIVATGIRMRHGGSGSLGIAYVAAGRSDGFVEAHINSWDVLAGLVLVKEAGGIVNDFVGDGRGLIEGNPILAAAPGLATLLSQASGIGI
;
A
#
# COMPACT_ATOMS: atom_id res chain seq x y z
N MET A 1 -4.61 17.72 -32.33
CA MET A 1 -3.92 16.73 -31.52
C MET A 1 -4.97 15.76 -31.00
N SER A 2 -4.96 14.51 -31.45
CA SER A 2 -5.93 13.51 -31.00
C SER A 2 -5.65 13.23 -29.51
N SER A 3 -6.58 13.58 -28.63
CA SER A 3 -6.56 13.17 -27.23
C SER A 3 -6.72 11.65 -27.20
N THR A 4 -5.63 10.93 -27.10
CA THR A 4 -5.69 9.48 -26.87
C THR A 4 -6.28 9.30 -25.48
N THR A 5 -7.52 8.85 -25.40
CA THR A 5 -8.17 8.54 -24.11
C THR A 5 -7.34 7.46 -23.43
N ILE A 6 -6.87 7.73 -22.21
CA ILE A 6 -6.12 6.77 -21.40
C ILE A 6 -7.05 5.61 -21.05
N ASP A 7 -6.73 4.41 -21.52
CA ASP A 7 -7.49 3.20 -21.18
C ASP A 7 -7.07 2.68 -19.79
N LEU A 8 -7.77 3.15 -18.77
CA LEU A 8 -7.56 2.70 -17.38
C LEU A 8 -8.16 1.31 -17.15
N THR A 9 -9.19 0.93 -17.86
CA THR A 9 -9.86 -0.37 -17.67
C THR A 9 -8.92 -1.53 -18.04
N THR A 10 -8.25 -1.45 -19.20
CA THR A 10 -7.27 -2.47 -19.61
C THR A 10 -6.09 -2.53 -18.63
N ARG A 11 -5.62 -1.38 -18.12
CA ARG A 11 -4.56 -1.33 -17.09
C ARG A 11 -5.02 -1.94 -15.77
N PHE A 12 -6.25 -1.70 -15.37
CA PHE A 12 -6.82 -2.27 -14.15
C PHE A 12 -6.88 -3.80 -14.19
N GLU A 13 -7.38 -4.36 -15.32
CA GLU A 13 -7.40 -5.82 -15.49
C GLU A 13 -5.97 -6.40 -15.53
N ALA A 14 -5.05 -5.73 -16.21
CA ALA A 14 -3.64 -6.13 -16.24
C ALA A 14 -3.01 -6.08 -14.83
N ALA A 15 -3.26 -5.03 -14.05
CA ALA A 15 -2.74 -4.90 -12.68
C ALA A 15 -3.19 -6.07 -11.78
N LYS A 16 -4.46 -6.46 -11.88
CA LYS A 16 -4.99 -7.62 -11.14
C LYS A 16 -4.32 -8.94 -11.56
N ALA A 17 -4.15 -9.15 -12.85
CA ALA A 17 -3.48 -10.35 -13.37
C ALA A 17 -1.99 -10.39 -12.96
N ILE A 18 -1.28 -9.28 -13.11
CA ILE A 18 0.13 -9.15 -12.73
C ILE A 18 0.30 -9.37 -11.22
N ALA A 19 -0.56 -8.79 -10.38
CA ALA A 19 -0.51 -8.98 -8.93
C ALA A 19 -0.70 -10.45 -8.53
N ARG A 20 -1.59 -11.20 -9.20
CA ARG A 20 -1.75 -12.64 -8.97
C ARG A 20 -0.52 -13.45 -9.38
N ASP A 21 0.08 -13.16 -10.54
CA ASP A 21 1.32 -13.83 -11.00
C ASP A 21 2.48 -13.55 -10.02
N ALA A 22 2.64 -12.31 -9.60
CA ALA A 22 3.65 -11.89 -8.63
C ALA A 22 3.43 -12.56 -7.26
N GLY A 23 2.20 -12.57 -6.77
CA GLY A 23 1.85 -13.22 -5.52
C GLY A 23 2.01 -14.75 -5.56
N ALA A 24 1.78 -15.38 -6.71
CA ALA A 24 2.07 -16.81 -6.88
C ALA A 24 3.57 -17.10 -6.70
N LEU A 25 4.44 -16.23 -7.26
CA LEU A 25 5.89 -16.32 -7.07
C LEU A 25 6.27 -16.07 -5.60
N GLN A 26 5.74 -15.03 -4.96
CA GLN A 26 5.95 -14.77 -3.53
C GLN A 26 5.59 -16.00 -2.69
N LYS A 27 4.40 -16.57 -2.90
CA LYS A 27 3.91 -17.75 -2.17
C LYS A 27 4.81 -18.96 -2.38
N GLN A 28 5.24 -19.21 -3.61
CA GLN A 28 6.18 -20.28 -3.93
C GLN A 28 7.49 -20.14 -3.15
N ARG A 29 8.09 -18.94 -3.14
CA ARG A 29 9.35 -18.64 -2.44
C ARG A 29 9.18 -18.68 -0.92
N PHE A 30 8.07 -18.19 -0.41
CA PHE A 30 7.75 -18.22 1.02
C PHE A 30 7.63 -19.64 1.55
N LEU A 31 6.97 -20.53 0.80
CA LEU A 31 6.73 -21.93 1.19
C LEU A 31 7.92 -22.84 0.89
N ASP A 32 8.96 -22.36 0.23
CA ASP A 32 10.16 -23.15 -0.02
C ASP A 32 10.84 -23.56 1.30
N ARG A 33 10.85 -24.88 1.53
CA ARG A 33 11.39 -25.48 2.75
C ARG A 33 12.92 -25.36 2.85
N SER A 34 13.62 -25.13 1.75
CA SER A 34 15.07 -24.86 1.78
C SER A 34 15.40 -23.55 2.51
N GLY A 35 14.43 -22.64 2.61
CA GLY A 35 14.60 -21.32 3.18
C GLY A 35 15.33 -20.32 2.29
N VAL A 36 15.81 -20.74 1.12
CA VAL A 36 16.57 -19.87 0.19
C VAL A 36 15.73 -18.69 -0.26
N GLY A 37 14.42 -18.92 -0.55
CA GLY A 37 13.51 -17.85 -0.97
C GLY A 37 13.28 -16.76 0.08
N ARG A 38 13.49 -17.08 1.36
CA ARG A 38 13.35 -16.16 2.51
C ARG A 38 14.70 -15.72 3.11
N ALA A 39 15.82 -16.15 2.52
CA ALA A 39 17.13 -15.65 2.93
C ALA A 39 17.19 -14.15 2.67
N TYR A 40 17.66 -13.40 3.65
CA TYR A 40 17.61 -11.94 3.63
C TYR A 40 18.97 -11.32 3.94
N ASP A 41 19.10 -10.08 3.47
CA ASP A 41 20.17 -9.16 3.80
C ASP A 41 19.55 -7.84 4.31
N PHE A 42 20.34 -6.83 4.59
CA PHE A 42 19.86 -5.52 5.00
C PHE A 42 20.34 -4.45 4.02
N LYS A 43 19.39 -3.65 3.48
CA LYS A 43 19.71 -2.41 2.74
C LYS A 43 20.14 -1.29 3.69
N GLY A 44 19.71 -1.36 4.97
CA GLY A 44 19.96 -0.38 6.00
C GLY A 44 19.50 -0.86 7.38
N HIS A 45 19.36 0.05 8.34
CA HIS A 45 18.92 -0.30 9.69
C HIS A 45 17.46 -0.77 9.69
N GLN A 46 17.22 -2.05 10.02
CA GLN A 46 15.90 -2.72 10.00
C GLN A 46 15.24 -2.78 8.60
N ASP A 47 16.00 -2.56 7.54
CA ASP A 47 15.53 -2.56 6.15
C ASP A 47 15.91 -3.89 5.48
N TYR A 48 14.97 -4.82 5.51
CA TYR A 48 15.13 -6.18 5.00
C TYR A 48 15.06 -6.21 3.47
N LEU A 49 15.88 -7.05 2.87
CA LEU A 49 15.87 -7.36 1.44
C LEU A 49 16.02 -8.87 1.25
N THR A 50 15.18 -9.48 0.43
CA THR A 50 15.36 -10.85 -0.01
C THR A 50 15.64 -10.90 -1.52
N ALA A 51 16.24 -11.97 -2.01
CA ALA A 51 16.40 -12.17 -3.47
C ALA A 51 15.03 -12.23 -4.19
N THR A 52 13.97 -12.57 -3.45
CA THR A 52 12.60 -12.64 -3.96
C THR A 52 12.03 -11.26 -4.29
N ASP A 53 12.38 -10.21 -3.52
CA ASP A 53 11.92 -8.84 -3.80
C ASP A 53 12.32 -8.42 -5.22
N GLY A 54 13.61 -8.52 -5.57
CA GLY A 54 14.08 -8.19 -6.90
C GLY A 54 13.56 -9.12 -8.00
N GLU A 55 13.30 -10.40 -7.70
CA GLU A 55 12.73 -11.36 -8.67
C GLU A 55 11.29 -10.99 -9.01
N VAL A 56 10.49 -10.65 -8.00
CA VAL A 56 9.10 -10.22 -8.14
C VAL A 56 9.03 -8.87 -8.87
N GLU A 57 9.85 -7.89 -8.49
CA GLU A 57 9.82 -6.58 -9.15
C GLU A 57 10.15 -6.68 -10.64
N ARG A 58 11.17 -7.48 -11.02
CA ARG A 58 11.51 -7.71 -12.44
C ARG A 58 10.36 -8.39 -13.20
N LEU A 59 9.69 -9.37 -12.59
CA LEU A 59 8.51 -10.01 -13.19
C LEU A 59 7.42 -8.98 -13.48
N VAL A 60 7.08 -8.13 -12.52
CA VAL A 60 6.05 -7.10 -12.65
C VAL A 60 6.42 -6.10 -13.74
N LYS A 61 7.65 -5.54 -13.69
CA LYS A 61 8.14 -4.58 -14.69
C LYS A 61 8.16 -5.15 -16.10
N MET A 62 8.59 -6.41 -16.27
CA MET A 62 8.59 -7.10 -17.55
C MET A 62 7.17 -7.24 -18.12
N ARG A 63 6.19 -7.62 -17.28
CA ARG A 63 4.79 -7.75 -17.68
C ARG A 63 4.18 -6.41 -18.09
N ILE A 64 4.48 -5.34 -17.34
CA ILE A 64 4.02 -3.99 -17.66
C ILE A 64 4.64 -3.53 -18.98
N ALA A 65 5.95 -3.66 -19.17
CA ALA A 65 6.63 -3.23 -20.38
C ALA A 65 6.12 -3.97 -21.63
N ALA A 66 5.75 -5.24 -21.50
CA ALA A 66 5.20 -6.02 -22.60
C ALA A 66 3.78 -5.57 -22.99
N ALA A 67 2.93 -5.19 -22.01
CA ALA A 67 1.56 -4.80 -22.25
C ALA A 67 1.40 -3.29 -22.52
N PHE A 68 2.24 -2.46 -21.88
CA PHE A 68 2.16 -1.00 -21.90
C PHE A 68 3.55 -0.37 -22.09
N PRO A 69 4.19 -0.50 -23.26
CA PRO A 69 5.58 -0.08 -23.49
C PRO A 69 5.82 1.43 -23.35
N GLY A 70 4.74 2.24 -23.33
CA GLY A 70 4.80 3.69 -23.14
C GLY A 70 4.71 4.14 -21.67
N ASP A 71 4.28 3.26 -20.77
CA ASP A 71 4.09 3.60 -19.38
C ASP A 71 5.44 3.59 -18.62
N ALA A 72 5.54 4.43 -17.60
CA ALA A 72 6.67 4.44 -16.68
C ALA A 72 6.45 3.46 -15.54
N THR A 73 7.55 2.97 -14.96
CA THR A 73 7.51 2.17 -13.73
C THR A 73 8.46 2.76 -12.70
N MET A 74 8.07 2.69 -11.43
CA MET A 74 8.88 3.00 -10.27
C MET A 74 8.65 1.92 -9.21
N GLY A 75 9.67 1.23 -8.80
CA GLY A 75 9.62 0.18 -7.80
C GLY A 75 10.53 0.49 -6.61
N GLU A 76 10.32 -0.23 -5.54
CA GLU A 76 11.09 -0.09 -4.31
C GLU A 76 12.57 -0.47 -4.52
N GLU A 77 12.83 -1.58 -5.23
CA GLU A 77 14.15 -2.20 -5.29
C GLU A 77 15.04 -1.64 -6.40
N GLU A 78 14.50 -1.54 -7.60
CA GLU A 78 15.24 -1.10 -8.77
C GLU A 78 14.97 0.36 -9.14
N GLY A 79 14.12 1.06 -8.35
CA GLY A 79 13.72 2.43 -8.65
C GLY A 79 12.98 2.54 -9.98
N GLY A 80 13.22 3.63 -10.70
CA GLY A 80 12.59 3.88 -11.99
C GLY A 80 12.39 5.36 -12.27
N ARG A 81 11.36 5.71 -13.04
CA ARG A 81 11.03 7.08 -13.40
C ARG A 81 9.53 7.34 -13.30
N VAL A 82 9.18 8.59 -13.11
CA VAL A 82 7.79 9.10 -13.23
C VAL A 82 7.56 9.56 -14.67
N GLY A 83 6.37 9.30 -15.20
CA GLY A 83 5.90 9.70 -16.52
C GLY A 83 4.43 10.09 -16.50
N ASP A 84 3.81 10.26 -17.67
CA ASP A 84 2.38 10.60 -17.78
C ASP A 84 1.49 9.52 -17.14
N ILE A 85 1.86 8.26 -17.31
CA ILE A 85 1.29 7.12 -16.60
C ILE A 85 2.44 6.38 -15.92
N THR A 86 2.33 6.21 -14.60
CA THR A 86 3.36 5.57 -13.80
C THR A 86 2.77 4.43 -12.97
N TRP A 87 3.39 3.26 -13.07
CA TRP A 87 3.11 2.12 -12.19
C TRP A 87 4.07 2.16 -11.02
N ILE A 88 3.52 2.23 -9.81
CA ILE A 88 4.27 2.27 -8.56
C ILE A 88 4.15 0.88 -7.91
N ILE A 89 5.29 0.27 -7.58
CA ILE A 89 5.37 -1.16 -7.27
C ILE A 89 6.12 -1.36 -5.97
N ASP A 90 5.48 -2.06 -5.03
CA ASP A 90 6.18 -2.71 -3.93
C ASP A 90 6.13 -4.23 -4.17
N PRO A 91 7.26 -4.86 -4.43
CA PRO A 91 7.32 -6.28 -4.74
C PRO A 91 6.96 -7.18 -3.56
N ILE A 92 7.29 -6.79 -2.32
CA ILE A 92 6.91 -7.51 -1.08
C ILE A 92 6.73 -6.49 0.05
N ASP A 93 5.56 -5.87 0.15
CA ASP A 93 5.25 -5.09 1.34
C ASP A 93 5.11 -6.02 2.55
N GLY A 94 5.97 -5.82 3.53
CA GLY A 94 6.15 -6.71 4.68
C GLY A 94 7.34 -7.66 4.51
N THR A 95 8.45 -7.22 3.90
CA THR A 95 9.68 -8.03 3.69
C THR A 95 10.23 -8.61 4.99
N ALA A 96 10.15 -7.87 6.10
CA ALA A 96 10.54 -8.39 7.42
C ALA A 96 9.69 -9.58 7.87
N ASN A 97 8.37 -9.54 7.62
CA ASN A 97 7.46 -10.66 7.87
C ASN A 97 7.79 -11.84 6.97
N PHE A 98 7.97 -11.59 5.67
CA PHE A 98 8.33 -12.59 4.69
C PHE A 98 9.62 -13.33 5.09
N ALA A 99 10.70 -12.61 5.37
CA ALA A 99 11.99 -13.15 5.79
C ALA A 99 11.89 -14.01 7.06
N ARG A 100 11.04 -13.62 8.00
CA ARG A 100 10.83 -14.29 9.28
C ARG A 100 9.82 -15.44 9.23
N GLY A 101 9.21 -15.71 8.07
CA GLY A 101 8.21 -16.76 7.92
C GLY A 101 6.84 -16.41 8.52
N ILE A 102 6.53 -15.13 8.66
CA ILE A 102 5.23 -14.63 9.10
C ILE A 102 4.38 -14.41 7.84
N PRO A 103 3.23 -15.10 7.67
CA PRO A 103 2.43 -15.05 6.43
C PRO A 103 1.56 -13.78 6.36
N HIS A 104 2.18 -12.61 6.56
CA HIS A 104 1.53 -11.30 6.54
C HIS A 104 2.36 -10.34 5.69
N PHE A 105 2.19 -10.43 4.38
CA PHE A 105 2.85 -9.65 3.33
C PHE A 105 1.99 -9.65 2.06
N CYS A 106 2.27 -8.74 1.13
CA CYS A 106 1.52 -8.63 -0.12
C CYS A 106 2.40 -8.10 -1.25
N ILE A 107 1.87 -8.11 -2.46
CA ILE A 107 2.29 -7.25 -3.57
C ILE A 107 1.39 -6.03 -3.61
N SER A 108 1.96 -4.85 -3.82
CA SER A 108 1.22 -3.59 -4.01
C SER A 108 1.54 -2.99 -5.38
N ILE A 109 0.50 -2.67 -6.16
CA ILE A 109 0.59 -2.05 -7.48
C ILE A 109 -0.37 -0.87 -7.54
N GLY A 110 0.17 0.34 -7.61
CA GLY A 110 -0.58 1.55 -7.86
C GLY A 110 -0.34 2.09 -9.27
N VAL A 111 -1.33 2.72 -9.89
CA VAL A 111 -1.13 3.46 -11.14
C VAL A 111 -1.55 4.91 -10.94
N VAL A 112 -0.66 5.82 -11.35
CA VAL A 112 -0.85 7.27 -11.31
C VAL A 112 -0.92 7.81 -12.72
N VAL A 113 -1.86 8.70 -12.97
CA VAL A 113 -1.96 9.50 -14.20
C VAL A 113 -1.61 10.94 -13.88
N GLY A 114 -0.48 11.42 -14.37
CA GLY A 114 0.12 12.67 -13.88
C GLY A 114 0.44 12.57 -12.39
N LEU A 115 -0.31 13.30 -11.55
CA LEU A 115 -0.21 13.24 -10.09
C LEU A 115 -1.46 12.61 -9.42
N THR A 116 -2.36 12.04 -10.20
CA THR A 116 -3.63 11.50 -9.69
C THR A 116 -3.57 9.98 -9.57
N PRO A 117 -3.65 9.41 -8.36
CA PRO A 117 -3.83 7.98 -8.17
C PRO A 117 -5.12 7.50 -8.84
N ALA A 118 -5.01 6.53 -9.74
CA ALA A 118 -6.12 6.08 -10.59
C ALA A 118 -6.48 4.60 -10.42
N ILE A 119 -5.49 3.74 -10.12
CA ILE A 119 -5.69 2.31 -9.91
C ILE A 119 -4.92 1.90 -8.67
N GLY A 120 -5.53 1.04 -7.83
CA GLY A 120 -4.89 0.40 -6.71
C GLY A 120 -5.20 -1.09 -6.68
N VAL A 121 -4.16 -1.92 -6.62
CA VAL A 121 -4.27 -3.36 -6.48
C VAL A 121 -3.29 -3.84 -5.42
N ILE A 122 -3.80 -4.54 -4.41
CA ILE A 122 -3.01 -5.20 -3.37
C ILE A 122 -3.44 -6.66 -3.33
N TYR A 123 -2.46 -7.58 -3.38
CA TYR A 123 -2.76 -9.01 -3.32
C TYR A 123 -1.98 -9.69 -2.21
N ASN A 124 -2.70 -10.26 -1.24
CA ASN A 124 -2.16 -11.14 -0.20
C ASN A 124 -2.20 -12.60 -0.69
N PRO A 125 -1.06 -13.18 -1.08
CA PRO A 125 -1.05 -14.53 -1.66
C PRO A 125 -1.29 -15.64 -0.64
N MET A 126 -1.10 -15.36 0.65
CA MET A 126 -1.27 -16.37 1.69
C MET A 126 -2.74 -16.59 2.03
N LEU A 127 -3.56 -15.54 1.91
CA LEU A 127 -5.01 -15.60 2.15
C LEU A 127 -5.81 -15.66 0.85
N ASP A 128 -5.18 -15.55 -0.33
CA ASP A 128 -5.82 -15.39 -1.64
C ASP A 128 -6.82 -14.21 -1.66
N GLU A 129 -6.38 -13.08 -1.13
CA GLU A 129 -7.18 -11.85 -1.05
C GLU A 129 -6.65 -10.81 -2.03
N LEU A 130 -7.44 -10.50 -3.05
CA LEU A 130 -7.17 -9.45 -4.03
C LEU A 130 -8.06 -8.24 -3.75
N TYR A 131 -7.44 -7.18 -3.24
CA TYR A 131 -8.05 -5.86 -3.07
C TYR A 131 -7.80 -5.05 -4.33
N ALA A 132 -8.85 -4.54 -4.96
CA ALA A 132 -8.71 -3.85 -6.24
C ALA A 132 -9.70 -2.68 -6.35
N ALA A 133 -9.22 -1.53 -6.84
CA ALA A 133 -10.03 -0.36 -7.14
C ALA A 133 -9.51 0.40 -8.36
N ILE A 134 -10.43 1.00 -9.09
CA ILE A 134 -10.18 1.98 -10.14
C ILE A 134 -10.99 3.23 -9.81
N ALA A 135 -10.41 4.41 -10.04
CA ALA A 135 -11.04 5.68 -9.72
C ALA A 135 -12.43 5.81 -10.38
N GLY A 136 -13.46 6.05 -9.55
CA GLY A 136 -14.87 6.12 -9.96
C GLY A 136 -15.54 4.76 -10.18
N GLY A 137 -14.85 3.64 -9.97
CA GLY A 137 -15.37 2.27 -10.18
C GLY A 137 -15.71 1.52 -8.90
N GLY A 138 -15.42 2.09 -7.73
CA GLY A 138 -15.56 1.43 -6.43
C GLY A 138 -14.40 0.51 -6.12
N ALA A 139 -14.42 -0.06 -4.91
CA ALA A 139 -13.41 -0.98 -4.41
C ALA A 139 -13.99 -2.37 -4.16
N THR A 140 -13.18 -3.41 -4.43
CA THR A 140 -13.59 -4.81 -4.28
C THR A 140 -12.54 -5.64 -3.57
N LEU A 141 -13.00 -6.67 -2.83
CA LEU A 141 -12.20 -7.78 -2.33
C LEU A 141 -12.63 -9.05 -3.05
N ASN A 142 -11.73 -9.65 -3.81
CA ASN A 142 -12.02 -10.84 -4.65
C ASN A 142 -13.24 -10.65 -5.59
N GLY A 143 -13.46 -9.42 -6.08
CA GLY A 143 -14.58 -9.06 -6.94
C GLY A 143 -15.86 -8.65 -6.22
N GLU A 144 -15.97 -8.91 -4.91
CA GLU A 144 -17.11 -8.45 -4.10
C GLU A 144 -16.89 -7.02 -3.59
N PRO A 145 -17.92 -6.15 -3.64
CA PRO A 145 -17.81 -4.77 -3.17
C PRO A 145 -17.37 -4.70 -1.70
N MET A 146 -16.40 -3.83 -1.40
CA MET A 146 -15.97 -3.56 -0.03
C MET A 146 -16.17 -2.09 0.35
N ARG A 147 -16.30 -1.81 1.64
CA ARG A 147 -16.47 -0.46 2.18
C ARG A 147 -15.77 -0.33 3.53
N VAL A 148 -15.33 0.89 3.82
CA VAL A 148 -14.85 1.25 5.16
C VAL A 148 -15.96 1.10 6.21
N THR A 149 -15.59 1.04 7.49
CA THR A 149 -16.55 1.00 8.60
C THR A 149 -17.31 2.32 8.76
N ASN A 150 -18.41 2.28 9.51
CA ASN A 150 -19.17 3.47 9.94
C ASN A 150 -18.86 3.86 11.39
N ILE A 151 -17.72 3.39 11.94
CA ILE A 151 -17.30 3.69 13.31
C ILE A 151 -17.05 5.20 13.47
N ALA A 152 -17.60 5.78 14.54
CA ALA A 152 -17.39 7.17 14.90
C ALA A 152 -17.00 7.33 16.39
N ARG A 153 -17.07 6.26 17.18
CA ARG A 153 -16.71 6.24 18.60
C ARG A 153 -15.32 5.69 18.80
N PRO A 154 -14.37 6.50 19.32
CA PRO A 154 -12.96 6.09 19.47
C PRO A 154 -12.79 4.81 20.30
N GLU A 155 -13.56 4.66 21.37
CA GLU A 155 -13.51 3.50 22.26
C GLU A 155 -13.98 2.18 21.64
N HIS A 156 -14.57 2.24 20.43
CA HIS A 156 -14.95 1.07 19.65
C HIS A 156 -14.02 0.85 18.44
N ALA A 157 -13.09 1.77 18.23
CA ALA A 157 -12.24 1.77 17.06
C ALA A 157 -10.94 0.98 17.29
N SER A 158 -10.46 0.36 16.21
CA SER A 158 -9.15 -0.27 16.14
C SER A 158 -8.45 0.19 14.87
N ILE A 159 -7.27 0.81 15.03
CA ILE A 159 -6.46 1.27 13.90
C ILE A 159 -5.15 0.51 13.82
N GLU A 160 -4.54 0.56 12.64
CA GLU A 160 -3.16 0.13 12.46
C GLU A 160 -2.25 1.34 12.40
N MET A 161 -1.07 1.23 12.98
CA MET A 161 -0.05 2.27 12.98
C MET A 161 1.25 1.71 12.43
N GLY A 162 1.77 2.36 11.39
CA GLY A 162 3.09 2.06 10.87
C GLY A 162 4.20 2.81 11.63
N TRP A 163 5.43 2.45 11.36
CA TRP A 163 6.62 3.09 11.94
C TRP A 163 7.74 3.19 10.92
N SER A 164 8.31 4.37 10.80
CA SER A 164 9.48 4.61 9.96
C SER A 164 10.69 5.06 10.80
N PRO A 165 11.88 4.47 10.58
CA PRO A 165 13.11 4.90 11.24
C PRO A 165 13.62 6.26 10.76
N ARG A 166 13.01 6.87 9.74
CA ARG A 166 13.38 8.19 9.19
C ARG A 166 13.06 9.34 10.12
N LEU A 167 12.13 9.12 11.08
CA LEU A 167 11.81 10.10 12.12
C LEU A 167 12.35 9.64 13.47
N PRO A 168 12.73 10.59 14.35
CA PRO A 168 13.09 10.25 15.73
C PRO A 168 11.96 9.48 16.42
N PHE A 169 12.28 8.43 17.17
CA PHE A 169 11.29 7.64 17.90
C PHE A 169 10.40 8.50 18.82
N SER A 170 10.95 9.60 19.38
CA SER A 170 10.19 10.53 20.21
C SER A 170 9.01 11.20 19.48
N GLU A 171 9.09 11.42 18.17
CA GLU A 171 7.97 11.95 17.39
C GLU A 171 6.90 10.87 17.19
N HIS A 172 7.30 9.65 16.89
CA HIS A 172 6.41 8.50 16.82
C HIS A 172 5.68 8.27 18.15
N GLN A 173 6.42 8.30 19.25
CA GLN A 173 5.86 8.13 20.61
C GLN A 173 4.79 9.20 20.93
N LYS A 174 5.02 10.47 20.56
CA LYS A 174 4.02 11.52 20.75
C LYS A 174 2.70 11.25 20.01
N ILE A 175 2.78 10.67 18.82
CA ILE A 175 1.58 10.28 18.05
C ILE A 175 0.88 9.13 18.77
N ILE A 176 1.62 8.11 19.20
CA ILE A 176 1.08 6.99 19.98
C ILE A 176 0.32 7.50 21.22
N ASP A 177 0.98 8.33 22.03
CA ASP A 177 0.40 8.85 23.26
C ASP A 177 -0.91 9.60 23.02
N ARG A 178 -0.96 10.44 21.98
CA ARG A 178 -2.18 11.18 21.61
C ARG A 178 -3.28 10.26 21.10
N ILE A 179 -2.97 9.26 20.28
CA ILE A 179 -3.96 8.30 19.76
C ILE A 179 -4.51 7.44 20.92
N VAL A 180 -3.65 6.89 21.76
CA VAL A 180 -4.06 6.06 22.90
C VAL A 180 -4.93 6.86 23.88
N ALA A 181 -4.62 8.14 24.10
CA ALA A 181 -5.42 9.02 24.95
C ALA A 181 -6.86 9.21 24.44
N THR A 182 -7.15 8.94 23.15
CA THR A 182 -8.53 8.97 22.62
C THR A 182 -9.35 7.73 22.96
N GLY A 183 -8.72 6.67 23.47
CA GLY A 183 -9.35 5.35 23.72
C GLY A 183 -9.31 4.39 22.53
N ILE A 184 -8.72 4.79 21.40
CA ILE A 184 -8.57 3.94 20.23
C ILE A 184 -7.56 2.82 20.51
N ARG A 185 -7.91 1.59 20.09
CA ARG A 185 -6.99 0.45 20.11
C ARG A 185 -6.04 0.51 18.91
N MET A 186 -4.74 0.28 19.17
CA MET A 186 -3.73 0.22 18.12
C MET A 186 -3.24 -1.19 17.85
N ARG A 187 -2.86 -1.43 16.58
CA ARG A 187 -2.19 -2.62 16.08
C ARG A 187 -0.96 -2.22 15.28
N HIS A 188 -0.05 -3.15 15.09
CA HIS A 188 1.11 -3.01 14.21
C HIS A 188 1.33 -4.34 13.49
N GLY A 189 1.05 -4.36 12.17
CA GLY A 189 1.10 -5.58 11.35
C GLY A 189 2.43 -5.79 10.64
N GLY A 190 3.18 -4.71 10.38
CA GLY A 190 4.44 -4.76 9.63
C GLY A 190 4.28 -4.91 8.12
N SER A 191 3.12 -4.50 7.57
CA SER A 191 2.81 -4.34 6.15
C SER A 191 1.90 -3.11 6.01
N GLY A 192 2.40 -2.04 5.45
CA GLY A 192 1.67 -0.78 5.29
C GLY A 192 0.50 -0.92 4.32
N SER A 193 0.75 -1.55 3.17
CA SER A 193 -0.27 -1.80 2.15
C SER A 193 -1.43 -2.66 2.68
N LEU A 194 -1.14 -3.76 3.42
CA LEU A 194 -2.21 -4.55 4.03
C LEU A 194 -2.97 -3.79 5.11
N GLY A 195 -2.27 -2.99 5.93
CA GLY A 195 -2.91 -2.15 6.93
C GLY A 195 -3.92 -1.19 6.29
N ILE A 196 -3.56 -0.54 5.18
CA ILE A 196 -4.45 0.37 4.44
C ILE A 196 -5.56 -0.41 3.70
N ALA A 197 -5.24 -1.58 3.11
CA ALA A 197 -6.26 -2.44 2.48
C ALA A 197 -7.32 -2.90 3.50
N TYR A 198 -6.92 -3.16 4.74
CA TYR A 198 -7.85 -3.50 5.83
C TYR A 198 -8.76 -2.34 6.21
N VAL A 199 -8.30 -1.08 6.10
CA VAL A 199 -9.19 0.08 6.24
C VAL A 199 -10.24 0.08 5.15
N ALA A 200 -9.86 -0.10 3.89
CA ALA A 200 -10.78 -0.14 2.76
C ALA A 200 -11.81 -1.29 2.89
N ALA A 201 -11.40 -2.43 3.46
CA ALA A 201 -12.26 -3.59 3.66
C ALA A 201 -13.08 -3.57 4.97
N GLY A 202 -13.00 -2.49 5.77
CA GLY A 202 -13.71 -2.37 7.04
C GLY A 202 -13.22 -3.33 8.13
N ARG A 203 -11.98 -3.84 8.03
CA ARG A 203 -11.33 -4.70 9.02
C ARG A 203 -10.49 -3.91 10.03
N SER A 204 -10.12 -2.69 9.67
CA SER A 204 -9.50 -1.67 10.50
C SER A 204 -10.23 -0.35 10.29
N ASP A 205 -10.23 0.53 11.27
CA ASP A 205 -10.96 1.80 11.21
C ASP A 205 -10.06 2.97 10.80
N GLY A 206 -8.75 2.73 10.74
CA GLY A 206 -7.75 3.68 10.27
C GLY A 206 -6.36 3.11 10.17
N PHE A 207 -5.51 3.82 9.42
CA PHE A 207 -4.07 3.61 9.31
C PHE A 207 -3.37 4.96 9.41
N VAL A 208 -2.33 5.03 10.24
CA VAL A 208 -1.55 6.25 10.45
C VAL A 208 -0.06 5.92 10.45
N GLU A 209 0.72 6.66 9.66
CA GLU A 209 2.19 6.61 9.73
C GLU A 209 2.78 7.98 9.42
N ALA A 210 3.78 8.39 10.20
CA ALA A 210 4.36 9.72 10.11
C ALA A 210 5.29 9.94 8.91
N HIS A 211 5.76 8.86 8.28
CA HIS A 211 6.48 8.88 7.01
C HIS A 211 6.50 7.47 6.40
N ILE A 212 6.08 7.34 5.16
CA ILE A 212 6.04 6.09 4.41
C ILE A 212 6.33 6.37 2.92
N ASN A 213 6.75 5.37 2.15
CA ASN A 213 7.03 5.57 0.73
C ASN A 213 5.76 5.41 -0.13
N SER A 214 5.84 5.88 -1.37
CA SER A 214 4.71 5.83 -2.31
C SER A 214 4.31 4.39 -2.68
N TRP A 215 5.27 3.49 -2.80
CA TRP A 215 4.99 2.10 -3.17
C TRP A 215 4.19 1.34 -2.11
N ASP A 216 4.37 1.67 -0.83
CA ASP A 216 3.60 1.09 0.28
C ASP A 216 2.13 1.56 0.31
N VAL A 217 1.83 2.77 -0.19
CA VAL A 217 0.53 3.41 0.07
C VAL A 217 -0.32 3.69 -1.15
N LEU A 218 0.28 3.89 -2.32
CA LEU A 218 -0.43 4.46 -3.47
C LEU A 218 -1.62 3.61 -3.91
N ALA A 219 -1.48 2.29 -3.93
CA ALA A 219 -2.58 1.39 -4.18
C ALA A 219 -3.68 1.54 -3.12
N GLY A 220 -3.28 1.60 -1.85
CA GLY A 220 -4.18 1.76 -0.71
C GLY A 220 -4.97 3.05 -0.73
N LEU A 221 -4.38 4.17 -1.21
CA LEU A 221 -5.09 5.45 -1.34
C LEU A 221 -6.32 5.32 -2.23
N VAL A 222 -6.18 4.65 -3.37
CA VAL A 222 -7.31 4.42 -4.29
C VAL A 222 -8.34 3.50 -3.64
N LEU A 223 -7.90 2.39 -3.03
CA LEU A 223 -8.78 1.46 -2.34
C LEU A 223 -9.64 2.15 -1.28
N VAL A 224 -9.03 2.96 -0.41
CA VAL A 224 -9.75 3.62 0.70
C VAL A 224 -10.72 4.68 0.16
N LYS A 225 -10.31 5.50 -0.81
CA LYS A 225 -11.21 6.49 -1.43
C LYS A 225 -12.42 5.83 -2.08
N GLU A 226 -12.21 4.81 -2.88
CA GLU A 226 -13.26 4.07 -3.59
C GLU A 226 -14.16 3.25 -2.65
N ALA A 227 -13.66 2.87 -1.46
CA ALA A 227 -14.43 2.25 -0.41
C ALA A 227 -15.22 3.25 0.47
N GLY A 228 -15.12 4.56 0.20
CA GLY A 228 -15.81 5.63 0.92
C GLY A 228 -15.09 6.14 2.16
N GLY A 229 -13.80 5.86 2.30
CA GLY A 229 -12.94 6.38 3.37
C GLY A 229 -12.32 7.74 3.04
N ILE A 230 -11.61 8.29 4.01
CA ILE A 230 -10.87 9.55 3.92
C ILE A 230 -9.38 9.25 3.92
N VAL A 231 -8.63 9.91 3.04
CA VAL A 231 -7.17 9.90 3.02
C VAL A 231 -6.64 11.33 2.89
N ASN A 232 -5.45 11.59 3.43
CA ASN A 232 -4.77 12.87 3.23
C ASN A 232 -4.26 13.02 1.79
N ASP A 233 -3.84 14.22 1.42
CA ASP A 233 -3.14 14.48 0.16
C ASP A 233 -1.68 14.00 0.26
N PHE A 234 -1.48 12.69 0.03
CA PHE A 234 -0.16 12.06 0.10
C PHE A 234 0.74 12.50 -1.06
N VAL A 235 0.20 12.64 -2.26
CA VAL A 235 0.98 12.94 -3.48
C VAL A 235 1.43 14.39 -3.49
N GLY A 236 0.57 15.32 -3.06
CA GLY A 236 0.85 16.76 -3.02
C GLY A 236 1.25 17.30 -4.39
N ASP A 237 2.38 18.02 -4.41
CA ASP A 237 3.00 18.56 -5.62
C ASP A 237 3.84 17.53 -6.42
N GLY A 238 3.73 16.25 -6.09
CA GLY A 238 4.46 15.14 -6.69
C GLY A 238 5.65 14.66 -5.86
N ARG A 239 6.10 15.42 -4.86
CA ARG A 239 7.20 14.97 -3.99
C ARG A 239 6.85 13.71 -3.21
N GLY A 240 5.60 13.54 -2.82
CA GLY A 240 5.14 12.33 -2.14
C GLY A 240 5.38 11.04 -2.94
N LEU A 241 5.44 11.11 -4.28
CA LEU A 241 5.76 9.96 -5.12
C LEU A 241 7.23 9.51 -5.00
N ILE A 242 8.15 10.44 -4.74
CA ILE A 242 9.61 10.20 -4.78
C ILE A 242 10.20 10.12 -3.37
N GLU A 243 9.77 11.03 -2.49
CA GLU A 243 10.37 11.21 -1.16
C GLU A 243 9.56 10.51 -0.06
N GLY A 244 8.33 10.06 -0.39
CA GLY A 244 7.35 9.63 0.60
C GLY A 244 6.71 10.82 1.32
N ASN A 245 5.76 10.52 2.19
CA ASN A 245 5.00 11.54 2.92
C ASN A 245 4.33 10.89 4.17
N PRO A 246 3.82 11.66 5.13
CA PRO A 246 2.89 11.12 6.12
C PRO A 246 1.62 10.57 5.46
N ILE A 247 1.05 9.52 6.05
CA ILE A 247 -0.21 8.92 5.62
C ILE A 247 -1.24 8.87 6.74
N LEU A 248 -2.47 9.26 6.42
CA LEU A 248 -3.66 9.01 7.19
C LEU A 248 -4.72 8.44 6.26
N ALA A 249 -5.21 7.24 6.56
CA ALA A 249 -6.37 6.63 5.92
C ALA A 249 -7.36 6.24 7.01
N ALA A 250 -8.64 6.61 6.89
CA ALA A 250 -9.59 6.42 7.98
C ALA A 250 -11.04 6.24 7.51
N ALA A 251 -11.83 5.59 8.36
CA ALA A 251 -13.28 5.69 8.33
C ALA A 251 -13.71 7.15 8.53
N PRO A 252 -14.72 7.65 7.81
CA PRO A 252 -15.11 9.07 7.84
C PRO A 252 -15.39 9.60 9.25
N GLY A 253 -16.00 8.78 10.11
CA GLY A 253 -16.33 9.17 11.49
C GLY A 253 -15.12 9.37 12.42
N LEU A 254 -13.94 8.90 12.04
CA LEU A 254 -12.69 9.01 12.82
C LEU A 254 -11.66 9.95 12.19
N ALA A 255 -11.82 10.34 10.93
CA ALA A 255 -10.81 11.04 10.16
C ALA A 255 -10.32 12.33 10.86
N THR A 256 -11.23 13.19 11.29
CA THR A 256 -10.88 14.43 12.00
C THR A 256 -10.14 14.17 13.31
N LEU A 257 -10.59 13.19 14.09
CA LEU A 257 -9.94 12.83 15.36
C LEU A 257 -8.51 12.33 15.12
N LEU A 258 -8.34 11.44 14.15
CA LEU A 258 -7.03 10.88 13.80
C LEU A 258 -6.11 11.94 13.21
N SER A 259 -6.63 12.87 12.39
CA SER A 259 -5.86 14.02 11.89
C SER A 259 -5.33 14.89 13.04
N GLN A 260 -6.16 15.22 14.00
CA GLN A 260 -5.76 16.00 15.18
C GLN A 260 -4.74 15.25 16.05
N ALA A 261 -4.95 13.96 16.30
CA ALA A 261 -4.07 13.15 17.12
C ALA A 261 -2.72 12.87 16.46
N SER A 262 -2.70 12.63 15.15
CA SER A 262 -1.45 12.37 14.41
C SER A 262 -0.71 13.64 14.00
N GLY A 263 -1.44 14.74 13.80
CA GLY A 263 -0.91 15.98 13.21
C GLY A 263 -0.84 15.92 11.69
N ILE A 264 -1.45 14.91 11.05
CA ILE A 264 -1.51 14.76 9.59
C ILE A 264 -2.79 15.43 9.09
N GLY A 265 -2.66 16.46 8.23
CA GLY A 265 -3.80 17.16 7.64
C GLY A 265 -4.60 16.30 6.66
N ILE A 266 -5.93 16.50 6.58
CA ILE A 266 -6.84 15.85 5.62
C ILE A 266 -7.59 16.88 4.80
#